data_886cab9de0c58266cb5e830db57857d4
#
_entry.id   886cab9de0c58266cb5e830db57857d4
#
_cell.length_a   1.000
_cell.length_b   1.000
_cell.length_c   1.000
_cell.angle_alpha   90.00
_cell.angle_beta   90.00
_cell.angle_gamma   90.00
#
_symmetry.space_group_name_H-M   'P 1'
#
loop_
_entity.id
_entity.type
_entity.pdbx_description
1 polymer ?
#
loop_
_entity_poly.entity_id
_entity_poly.type
_entity_poly.pdbx_seq_one_letter_code
_entity_poly.pdbx_strand_id
1 'polypeptide(L)'
;MNLLVELKKAALVFLVALVCFDLVPTIQAVSPPPDGCYPNYTTAEGCNALQHLGAGIGNTGVGWYSLFSAGNSNFNTGVGAGTLVLNTGNDNTAVGFTELLLNTTGADNTAVGTDALALNIGAFTNTAVGSFAAQNNDSSGAGHANFNTAVGGFALQANVDGSENTAVGAGALGLAKRGRPQHRGWGGSRRLHHHAQ
;
A
#
# COMPACT_ATOMS: atom_id res chain seq x y z
N MET A 1 2.44 68.65 -3.09
CA MET A 1 2.73 67.80 -1.90
C MET A 1 2.03 66.45 -1.92
N ASN A 2 0.98 66.26 -2.72
CA ASN A 2 0.21 65.00 -2.75
C ASN A 2 0.78 63.89 -3.67
N LEU A 3 1.44 64.25 -4.77
CA LEU A 3 1.90 63.24 -5.74
C LEU A 3 2.97 62.30 -5.17
N LEU A 4 3.88 62.85 -4.36
CA LEU A 4 4.96 62.07 -3.75
C LEU A 4 4.45 61.09 -2.68
N VAL A 5 3.36 61.42 -1.99
CA VAL A 5 2.71 60.57 -0.99
C VAL A 5 1.96 59.42 -1.66
N GLU A 6 1.28 59.69 -2.78
CA GLU A 6 0.58 58.65 -3.54
C GLU A 6 1.55 57.70 -4.25
N LEU A 7 2.69 58.19 -4.78
CA LEU A 7 3.75 57.30 -5.30
C LEU A 7 4.34 56.40 -4.22
N LYS A 8 4.57 56.89 -3.00
CA LYS A 8 5.08 56.09 -1.90
C LYS A 8 4.08 55.03 -1.44
N LYS A 9 2.77 55.33 -1.41
CA LYS A 9 1.72 54.38 -1.11
C LYS A 9 1.63 53.29 -2.18
N ALA A 10 1.65 53.64 -3.47
CA ALA A 10 1.65 52.70 -4.57
C ALA A 10 2.87 51.78 -4.55
N ALA A 11 4.06 52.34 -4.29
CA ALA A 11 5.29 51.53 -4.15
C ALA A 11 5.24 50.58 -2.95
N LEU A 12 4.66 51.02 -1.82
CA LEU A 12 4.50 50.15 -0.63
C LEU A 12 3.51 49.00 -0.89
N VAL A 13 2.39 49.30 -1.56
CA VAL A 13 1.40 48.26 -1.93
C VAL A 13 2.01 47.24 -2.91
N PHE A 14 2.81 47.73 -3.86
CA PHE A 14 3.49 46.85 -4.83
C PHE A 14 4.56 46.00 -4.14
N LEU A 15 5.30 46.53 -3.18
CA LEU A 15 6.30 45.82 -2.41
C LEU A 15 5.64 44.73 -1.51
N VAL A 16 4.52 45.05 -0.86
CA VAL A 16 3.74 44.12 -0.04
C VAL A 16 3.15 42.98 -0.91
N ALA A 17 2.64 43.32 -2.10
CA ALA A 17 2.15 42.33 -3.05
C ALA A 17 3.27 41.40 -3.53
N LEU A 18 4.47 41.95 -3.83
CA LEU A 18 5.63 41.12 -4.23
C LEU A 18 6.09 40.21 -3.12
N VAL A 19 6.15 40.66 -1.88
CA VAL A 19 6.53 39.86 -0.71
C VAL A 19 5.48 38.78 -0.40
N CYS A 20 4.17 39.07 -0.63
CA CYS A 20 3.12 38.06 -0.50
C CYS A 20 3.18 36.98 -1.57
N PHE A 21 3.67 37.31 -2.79
CA PHE A 21 3.87 36.31 -3.84
C PHE A 21 5.07 35.37 -3.56
N ASP A 22 6.14 35.90 -2.94
CA ASP A 22 7.30 35.08 -2.55
C ASP A 22 7.06 34.23 -1.29
N LEU A 23 5.99 34.54 -0.52
CA LEU A 23 5.60 33.78 0.69
C LEU A 23 4.54 32.70 0.43
N VAL A 24 4.09 32.50 -0.82
CA VAL A 24 3.29 31.31 -1.15
C VAL A 24 4.27 30.13 -1.08
N PRO A 25 4.14 29.23 -0.09
CA PRO A 25 4.94 28.01 -0.13
C PRO A 25 4.62 27.33 -1.46
N THR A 26 5.62 27.17 -2.31
CA THR A 26 5.49 26.27 -3.45
C THR A 26 5.18 24.91 -2.86
N ILE A 27 3.90 24.53 -2.90
CA ILE A 27 3.51 23.15 -2.59
C ILE A 27 4.11 22.33 -3.72
N GLN A 28 5.35 21.87 -3.50
CA GLN A 28 5.89 20.80 -4.31
C GLN A 28 5.07 19.56 -3.96
N ALA A 29 4.06 19.29 -4.77
CA ALA A 29 3.18 18.14 -4.58
C ALA A 29 3.96 16.83 -4.74
N VAL A 30 5.12 16.86 -5.37
CA VAL A 30 5.88 15.66 -5.75
C VAL A 30 7.38 15.95 -5.77
N SER A 31 8.17 15.07 -5.18
CA SER A 31 9.61 15.00 -5.34
C SER A 31 10.00 13.54 -5.57
N PRO A 32 10.50 13.15 -6.73
CA PRO A 32 10.85 13.95 -7.90
C PRO A 32 9.66 14.55 -8.63
N PRO A 33 9.88 15.55 -9.53
CA PRO A 33 8.79 16.21 -10.24
C PRO A 33 7.98 15.21 -11.07
N PRO A 34 6.64 15.42 -11.17
CA PRO A 34 5.78 14.59 -12.01
C PRO A 34 6.18 14.68 -13.48
N ASP A 35 5.83 13.67 -14.27
CA ASP A 35 5.93 13.61 -15.73
C ASP A 35 7.34 13.39 -16.32
N GLY A 36 8.29 12.83 -15.57
CA GLY A 36 9.58 12.40 -16.11
C GLY A 36 9.59 10.93 -16.55
N CYS A 37 10.41 10.60 -17.56
CA CYS A 37 10.82 9.23 -17.79
C CYS A 37 11.83 8.83 -16.72
N TYR A 38 11.40 8.04 -15.75
CA TYR A 38 12.30 7.49 -14.75
C TYR A 38 13.11 6.33 -15.33
N PRO A 39 14.38 6.16 -14.91
CA PRO A 39 15.17 4.99 -15.29
C PRO A 39 14.45 3.68 -14.97
N ASN A 40 14.80 2.62 -15.68
CA ASN A 40 14.35 1.25 -15.37
C ASN A 40 12.84 1.03 -15.47
N TYR A 41 12.14 1.75 -16.35
CA TYR A 41 10.68 1.60 -16.56
C TYR A 41 9.86 1.79 -15.29
N THR A 42 10.28 2.68 -14.40
CA THR A 42 9.60 2.96 -13.13
C THR A 42 8.66 4.16 -13.25
N THR A 43 7.67 4.23 -12.35
CA THR A 43 6.79 5.37 -12.17
C THR A 43 6.77 5.74 -10.69
N ALA A 44 7.05 7.00 -10.35
CA ALA A 44 7.05 7.48 -8.96
C ALA A 44 6.28 8.80 -8.85
N GLU A 45 5.21 8.79 -8.07
CA GLU A 45 4.36 9.96 -7.82
C GLU A 45 4.00 10.05 -6.33
N GLY A 46 4.33 11.16 -5.69
CA GLY A 46 4.04 11.41 -4.27
C GLY A 46 5.29 11.48 -3.39
N CYS A 47 5.15 12.09 -2.20
CA CYS A 47 6.26 12.25 -1.27
C CYS A 47 6.84 10.90 -0.86
N ASN A 48 8.13 10.73 -1.08
CA ASN A 48 8.90 9.53 -0.74
C ASN A 48 8.47 8.23 -1.47
N ALA A 49 7.68 8.34 -2.55
CA ALA A 49 7.42 7.20 -3.41
C ALA A 49 8.73 6.71 -4.05
N LEU A 50 9.00 5.39 -3.98
CA LEU A 50 10.21 4.75 -4.50
C LEU A 50 11.53 5.40 -4.04
N GLN A 51 11.55 6.07 -2.89
CA GLN A 51 12.70 6.87 -2.45
C GLN A 51 14.01 6.07 -2.35
N HIS A 52 13.95 4.81 -1.95
CA HIS A 52 15.11 3.94 -1.82
C HIS A 52 15.16 2.86 -2.91
N LEU A 53 14.66 3.20 -4.11
CA LEU A 53 14.82 2.32 -5.27
C LEU A 53 16.29 2.30 -5.70
N GLY A 54 16.88 1.13 -5.77
CA GLY A 54 18.23 0.89 -6.28
C GLY A 54 18.22 0.51 -7.77
N ALA A 55 18.59 -0.72 -8.08
CA ALA A 55 18.61 -1.24 -9.44
C ALA A 55 17.29 -1.90 -9.86
N GLY A 56 16.24 -1.82 -9.06
CA GLY A 56 14.94 -2.41 -9.38
C GLY A 56 14.31 -1.85 -10.65
N ILE A 57 13.61 -2.69 -11.40
CA ILE A 57 13.01 -2.34 -12.69
C ILE A 57 11.49 -2.54 -12.67
N GLY A 58 10.77 -1.76 -13.47
CA GLY A 58 9.33 -1.94 -13.70
C GLY A 58 8.44 -1.69 -12.48
N ASN A 59 8.89 -0.89 -11.51
CA ASN A 59 8.10 -0.58 -10.32
C ASN A 59 7.23 0.66 -10.53
N THR A 60 6.01 0.64 -10.01
CA THR A 60 5.08 1.77 -9.99
C THR A 60 4.73 2.12 -8.56
N GLY A 61 5.15 3.29 -8.09
CA GLY A 61 4.83 3.83 -6.77
C GLY A 61 4.06 5.14 -6.89
N VAL A 62 2.79 5.14 -6.53
CA VAL A 62 1.92 6.32 -6.55
C VAL A 62 1.28 6.52 -5.19
N GLY A 63 1.67 7.57 -4.48
CA GLY A 63 1.18 7.91 -3.16
C GLY A 63 2.29 8.14 -2.13
N TRP A 64 1.92 8.67 -0.97
CA TRP A 64 2.84 8.96 0.12
C TRP A 64 3.48 7.66 0.64
N TYR A 65 4.81 7.58 0.63
CA TYR A 65 5.62 6.41 1.04
C TYR A 65 5.30 5.11 0.27
N SER A 66 4.68 5.18 -0.91
CA SER A 66 4.46 3.99 -1.73
C SER A 66 5.80 3.39 -2.18
N LEU A 67 6.01 2.08 -1.97
CA LEU A 67 7.26 1.37 -2.31
C LEU A 67 8.54 2.04 -1.77
N PHE A 68 8.46 2.62 -0.58
CA PHE A 68 9.54 3.43 0.00
C PHE A 68 10.89 2.69 0.05
N SER A 69 10.91 1.42 0.44
CA SER A 69 12.12 0.61 0.64
C SER A 69 12.37 -0.40 -0.48
N ALA A 70 11.90 -0.13 -1.71
CA ALA A 70 11.91 -1.10 -2.80
C ALA A 70 13.28 -1.70 -3.13
N GLY A 71 14.39 -0.99 -2.90
CA GLY A 71 15.74 -1.51 -3.11
C GLY A 71 15.96 -1.99 -4.53
N ASN A 72 16.31 -3.26 -4.69
CA ASN A 72 16.51 -3.89 -6.00
C ASN A 72 15.31 -4.75 -6.44
N SER A 73 14.16 -4.62 -5.78
CA SER A 73 12.97 -5.39 -6.15
C SER A 73 12.37 -4.92 -7.47
N ASN A 74 11.67 -5.82 -8.16
CA ASN A 74 11.20 -5.62 -9.52
C ASN A 74 9.69 -5.81 -9.62
N PHE A 75 9.07 -5.15 -10.61
CA PHE A 75 7.70 -5.37 -11.05
C PHE A 75 6.64 -5.21 -9.96
N ASN A 76 6.89 -4.35 -8.98
CA ASN A 76 5.92 -4.06 -7.94
C ASN A 76 5.05 -2.87 -8.33
N THR A 77 3.76 -2.93 -8.00
CA THR A 77 2.81 -1.84 -8.16
C THR A 77 2.24 -1.45 -6.81
N GLY A 78 2.52 -0.23 -6.36
CA GLY A 78 1.94 0.37 -5.17
C GLY A 78 1.15 1.64 -5.54
N VAL A 79 -0.16 1.64 -5.34
CA VAL A 79 -1.02 2.81 -5.58
C VAL A 79 -1.81 3.14 -4.33
N GLY A 80 -1.45 4.24 -3.68
CA GLY A 80 -2.04 4.68 -2.43
C GLY A 80 -1.00 4.96 -1.34
N ALA A 81 -1.41 5.58 -0.24
CA ALA A 81 -0.49 5.93 0.83
C ALA A 81 -0.08 4.70 1.66
N GLY A 82 1.21 4.54 1.89
CA GLY A 82 1.76 3.47 2.72
C GLY A 82 1.67 2.07 2.10
N THR A 83 1.49 1.96 0.78
CA THR A 83 1.49 0.66 0.10
C THR A 83 2.92 0.13 -0.06
N LEU A 84 3.17 -1.15 0.28
CA LEU A 84 4.46 -1.82 0.09
C LEU A 84 5.66 -1.07 0.70
N VAL A 85 5.50 -0.42 1.84
CA VAL A 85 6.53 0.46 2.44
C VAL A 85 7.87 -0.26 2.67
N LEU A 86 7.84 -1.47 3.21
CA LEU A 86 9.04 -2.25 3.56
C LEU A 86 9.41 -3.30 2.52
N ASN A 87 8.79 -3.27 1.35
CA ASN A 87 8.89 -4.33 0.36
C ASN A 87 10.29 -4.42 -0.27
N THR A 88 10.85 -5.60 -0.28
CA THR A 88 12.02 -5.99 -1.06
C THR A 88 11.75 -7.21 -1.96
N GLY A 89 10.52 -7.76 -1.90
CA GLY A 89 10.05 -8.83 -2.78
C GLY A 89 9.65 -8.33 -4.16
N ASN A 90 9.48 -9.24 -5.11
CA ASN A 90 9.12 -8.92 -6.48
C ASN A 90 7.63 -9.20 -6.75
N ASP A 91 7.13 -8.64 -7.86
CA ASP A 91 5.84 -9.01 -8.47
C ASP A 91 4.63 -8.82 -7.53
N ASN A 92 4.70 -7.84 -6.60
CA ASN A 92 3.59 -7.54 -5.71
C ASN A 92 2.73 -6.39 -6.25
N THR A 93 1.41 -6.50 -6.07
CA THR A 93 0.44 -5.45 -6.40
C THR A 93 -0.32 -5.03 -5.15
N ALA A 94 -0.28 -3.74 -4.81
CA ALA A 94 -0.97 -3.15 -3.66
C ALA A 94 -1.72 -1.88 -4.08
N VAL A 95 -3.04 -1.85 -3.89
CA VAL A 95 -3.88 -0.70 -4.26
C VAL A 95 -4.81 -0.33 -3.11
N GLY A 96 -4.65 0.87 -2.54
CA GLY A 96 -5.50 1.41 -1.48
C GLY A 96 -4.73 2.11 -0.37
N PHE A 97 -4.89 1.75 0.90
CA PHE A 97 -4.23 2.38 2.05
C PHE A 97 -3.56 1.32 2.94
N THR A 98 -2.24 1.36 3.06
CA THR A 98 -1.40 0.45 3.89
C THR A 98 -1.48 -1.03 3.50
N GLU A 99 -1.80 -1.34 2.23
CA GLU A 99 -1.72 -2.72 1.73
C GLU A 99 -0.28 -3.21 1.72
N LEU A 100 -0.07 -4.49 2.11
CA LEU A 100 1.25 -5.12 2.15
C LEU A 100 2.29 -4.26 2.90
N LEU A 101 1.86 -3.52 3.92
CA LEU A 101 2.69 -2.56 4.65
C LEU A 101 4.00 -3.17 5.17
N LEU A 102 3.91 -4.34 5.80
CA LEU A 102 5.05 -5.06 6.39
C LEU A 102 5.60 -6.16 5.48
N ASN A 103 5.21 -6.22 4.22
CA ASN A 103 5.79 -7.18 3.28
C ASN A 103 7.28 -6.89 3.12
N THR A 104 8.12 -7.80 3.52
CA THR A 104 9.56 -7.64 3.36
C THR A 104 10.04 -8.45 2.15
N THR A 105 10.00 -9.76 2.21
CA THR A 105 10.51 -10.66 1.17
C THR A 105 9.41 -11.38 0.39
N GLY A 106 8.14 -11.24 0.80
CA GLY A 106 7.02 -11.86 0.12
C GLY A 106 6.88 -11.40 -1.32
N ALA A 107 6.57 -12.32 -2.22
CA ALA A 107 6.47 -12.09 -3.66
C ALA A 107 5.13 -12.56 -4.24
N ASP A 108 4.78 -12.09 -5.44
CA ASP A 108 3.58 -12.52 -6.17
C ASP A 108 2.27 -12.31 -5.38
N ASN A 109 2.21 -11.32 -4.50
CA ASN A 109 1.02 -11.03 -3.72
C ASN A 109 0.19 -9.91 -4.36
N THR A 110 -1.14 -10.04 -4.30
CA THR A 110 -2.09 -9.03 -4.73
C THR A 110 -2.96 -8.58 -3.55
N ALA A 111 -2.93 -7.29 -3.22
CA ALA A 111 -3.71 -6.70 -2.14
C ALA A 111 -4.47 -5.45 -2.62
N VAL A 112 -5.79 -5.43 -2.44
CA VAL A 112 -6.64 -4.29 -2.83
C VAL A 112 -7.63 -3.98 -1.70
N GLY A 113 -7.60 -2.74 -1.18
CA GLY A 113 -8.56 -2.31 -0.15
C GLY A 113 -7.98 -1.33 0.87
N THR A 114 -8.10 -1.63 2.14
CA THR A 114 -7.46 -0.97 3.27
C THR A 114 -6.89 -2.06 4.17
N ASP A 115 -5.61 -2.01 4.51
CA ASP A 115 -4.91 -3.01 5.33
C ASP A 115 -5.02 -4.46 4.80
N ALA A 116 -5.29 -4.67 3.51
CA ALA A 116 -5.26 -6.00 2.93
C ALA A 116 -3.82 -6.53 2.93
N LEU A 117 -3.61 -7.76 3.46
CA LEU A 117 -2.27 -8.35 3.65
C LEU A 117 -1.28 -7.46 4.40
N ALA A 118 -1.74 -6.54 5.25
CA ALA A 118 -0.86 -5.53 5.89
C ALA A 118 0.29 -6.15 6.68
N LEU A 119 0.09 -7.28 7.32
CA LEU A 119 1.08 -8.00 8.14
C LEU A 119 1.69 -9.22 7.42
N ASN A 120 1.60 -9.29 6.09
CA ASN A 120 2.27 -10.31 5.30
C ASN A 120 3.78 -10.02 5.27
N ILE A 121 4.59 -10.81 5.92
CA ILE A 121 6.04 -10.55 6.05
C ILE A 121 6.84 -11.20 4.93
N GLY A 122 6.76 -12.51 4.79
CA GLY A 122 7.56 -13.29 3.83
C GLY A 122 6.75 -14.23 2.96
N ALA A 123 5.44 -14.34 3.18
CA ALA A 123 4.60 -15.28 2.42
C ALA A 123 4.32 -14.77 1.00
N PHE A 124 4.06 -15.69 0.09
CA PHE A 124 3.98 -15.45 -1.34
C PHE A 124 2.69 -16.00 -1.98
N THR A 125 2.37 -15.49 -3.17
CA THR A 125 1.24 -15.92 -4.01
C THR A 125 -0.10 -15.87 -3.28
N ASN A 126 -0.34 -14.78 -2.54
CA ASN A 126 -1.61 -14.55 -1.87
C ASN A 126 -2.42 -13.46 -2.60
N THR A 127 -3.74 -13.63 -2.66
CA THR A 127 -4.66 -12.64 -3.20
C THR A 127 -5.64 -12.19 -2.11
N ALA A 128 -5.67 -10.90 -1.81
CA ALA A 128 -6.60 -10.30 -0.85
C ALA A 128 -7.30 -9.08 -1.46
N VAL A 129 -8.61 -9.12 -1.52
CA VAL A 129 -9.45 -8.03 -2.03
C VAL A 129 -10.54 -7.70 -1.02
N GLY A 130 -10.47 -6.51 -0.43
CA GLY A 130 -11.40 -6.02 0.58
C GLY A 130 -10.67 -5.47 1.80
N SER A 131 -11.36 -4.61 2.56
CA SER A 131 -10.80 -4.02 3.78
C SER A 131 -10.47 -5.12 4.81
N PHE A 132 -9.25 -5.12 5.35
CA PHE A 132 -8.72 -6.11 6.29
C PHE A 132 -8.73 -7.57 5.78
N ALA A 133 -8.85 -7.78 4.46
CA ALA A 133 -8.75 -9.12 3.89
C ALA A 133 -7.35 -9.69 4.13
N ALA A 134 -7.26 -10.89 4.71
CA ALA A 134 -6.03 -11.58 5.08
C ALA A 134 -5.02 -10.69 5.85
N GLN A 135 -5.50 -9.73 6.65
CA GLN A 135 -4.65 -8.73 7.32
C GLN A 135 -3.48 -9.34 8.10
N ASN A 136 -3.72 -10.41 8.85
CA ASN A 136 -2.70 -11.06 9.68
C ASN A 136 -1.99 -12.22 8.96
N ASN A 137 -2.10 -12.32 7.62
CA ASN A 137 -1.43 -13.37 6.87
C ASN A 137 0.07 -13.32 7.12
N ASP A 138 0.67 -14.44 7.47
CA ASP A 138 2.11 -14.55 7.80
C ASP A 138 2.62 -13.53 8.84
N SER A 139 1.78 -13.06 9.75
CA SER A 139 2.20 -12.14 10.81
C SER A 139 3.24 -12.72 11.77
N SER A 140 3.49 -14.01 11.73
CA SER A 140 4.60 -14.69 12.41
C SER A 140 5.95 -14.45 11.70
N GLY A 141 5.94 -14.10 10.41
CA GLY A 141 7.14 -13.99 9.58
C GLY A 141 7.78 -15.33 9.21
N ALA A 142 7.06 -16.43 9.38
CA ALA A 142 7.57 -17.77 9.07
C ALA A 142 7.57 -18.10 7.57
N GLY A 143 6.91 -17.29 6.74
CA GLY A 143 6.78 -17.50 5.30
C GLY A 143 5.90 -18.68 4.92
N HIS A 144 4.99 -19.10 5.80
CA HIS A 144 4.19 -20.31 5.59
C HIS A 144 2.78 -20.05 5.05
N ALA A 145 2.25 -18.84 5.19
CA ALA A 145 0.88 -18.50 4.80
C ALA A 145 0.72 -18.21 3.29
N ASN A 146 1.00 -19.20 2.47
CA ASN A 146 1.07 -19.05 1.01
C ASN A 146 -0.20 -19.51 0.30
N PHE A 147 -0.39 -19.10 -0.95
CA PHE A 147 -1.47 -19.56 -1.84
C PHE A 147 -2.87 -19.33 -1.27
N ASN A 148 -3.08 -18.26 -0.51
CA ASN A 148 -4.38 -17.92 0.04
C ASN A 148 -5.14 -16.95 -0.87
N THR A 149 -6.46 -17.14 -0.98
CA THR A 149 -7.38 -16.23 -1.67
C THR A 149 -8.41 -15.72 -0.68
N ALA A 150 -8.43 -14.42 -0.41
CA ALA A 150 -9.36 -13.74 0.49
C ALA A 150 -10.10 -12.63 -0.27
N VAL A 151 -11.37 -12.81 -0.54
CA VAL A 151 -12.20 -11.79 -1.23
C VAL A 151 -13.40 -11.41 -0.37
N GLY A 152 -13.43 -10.18 0.10
CA GLY A 152 -14.44 -9.64 1.00
C GLY A 152 -13.82 -9.01 2.25
N GLY A 153 -14.48 -8.01 2.83
CA GLY A 153 -14.01 -7.39 4.07
C GLY A 153 -13.82 -8.42 5.18
N PHE A 154 -12.67 -8.40 5.88
CA PHE A 154 -12.30 -9.33 6.96
C PHE A 154 -12.24 -10.82 6.54
N ALA A 155 -12.26 -11.15 5.25
CA ALA A 155 -12.04 -12.52 4.81
C ALA A 155 -10.63 -12.97 5.19
N LEU A 156 -10.45 -14.18 5.77
CA LEU A 156 -9.18 -14.72 6.28
C LEU A 156 -8.40 -13.77 7.21
N GLN A 157 -9.05 -12.82 7.87
CA GLN A 157 -8.36 -11.80 8.65
C GLN A 157 -7.36 -12.36 9.67
N ALA A 158 -7.70 -13.43 10.37
CA ALA A 158 -6.87 -14.01 11.43
C ALA A 158 -5.98 -15.16 10.94
N ASN A 159 -5.74 -15.29 9.65
CA ASN A 159 -4.84 -16.31 9.10
C ASN A 159 -3.38 -15.96 9.44
N VAL A 160 -2.72 -16.71 10.29
CA VAL A 160 -1.33 -16.46 10.66
C VAL A 160 -0.37 -17.29 9.81
N ASP A 161 -0.55 -18.61 9.77
CA ASP A 161 0.38 -19.53 9.11
C ASP A 161 -0.34 -20.52 8.17
N GLY A 162 -1.65 -20.34 7.92
CA GLY A 162 -2.43 -21.25 7.06
C GLY A 162 -2.19 -21.01 5.57
N SER A 163 -1.92 -22.06 4.82
CA SER A 163 -1.75 -22.01 3.37
C SER A 163 -2.96 -22.60 2.63
N GLU A 164 -3.06 -22.30 1.33
CA GLU A 164 -4.01 -22.91 0.40
C GLU A 164 -5.49 -22.71 0.80
N ASN A 165 -5.81 -21.59 1.45
CA ASN A 165 -7.18 -21.29 1.85
C ASN A 165 -7.85 -20.40 0.81
N THR A 166 -9.13 -20.68 0.55
CA THR A 166 -9.98 -19.82 -0.27
C THR A 166 -11.18 -19.35 0.57
N ALA A 167 -11.30 -18.04 0.77
CA ALA A 167 -12.39 -17.40 1.48
C ALA A 167 -13.02 -16.29 0.62
N VAL A 168 -14.27 -16.45 0.26
CA VAL A 168 -15.04 -15.48 -0.52
C VAL A 168 -16.29 -15.08 0.25
N GLY A 169 -16.45 -13.82 0.52
CA GLY A 169 -17.53 -13.22 1.30
C GLY A 169 -17.04 -12.47 2.52
N ALA A 170 -17.78 -11.47 2.98
CA ALA A 170 -17.43 -10.69 4.16
C ALA A 170 -17.32 -11.59 5.40
N GLY A 171 -16.18 -11.50 6.11
CA GLY A 171 -15.88 -12.32 7.29
C GLY A 171 -15.70 -13.82 7.02
N ALA A 172 -15.65 -14.26 5.75
CA ALA A 172 -15.41 -15.66 5.44
C ALA A 172 -14.07 -16.11 6.03
N LEU A 173 -14.05 -17.19 6.82
CA LEU A 173 -12.88 -17.71 7.55
C LEU A 173 -12.13 -16.63 8.38
N GLY A 174 -12.77 -15.54 8.74
CA GLY A 174 -12.14 -14.39 9.41
C GLY A 174 -11.50 -14.71 10.78
N LEU A 175 -11.93 -15.78 11.46
CA LEU A 175 -11.40 -16.24 12.74
C LEU A 175 -10.59 -17.54 12.62
N ALA A 176 -10.29 -18.01 11.42
CA ALA A 176 -9.51 -19.22 11.20
C ALA A 176 -8.06 -18.99 11.63
N LYS A 177 -7.71 -19.45 12.82
CA LYS A 177 -6.34 -19.48 13.34
C LYS A 177 -5.75 -20.84 13.05
N ARG A 178 -4.66 -20.90 12.29
CA ARG A 178 -3.80 -22.08 12.04
C ARG A 178 -4.46 -23.33 11.44
N GLY A 179 -3.85 -23.85 10.40
CA GLY A 179 -3.93 -25.23 9.94
C GLY A 179 -4.95 -25.50 8.84
N ARG A 180 -4.73 -26.49 8.09
CA ARG A 180 -5.42 -27.16 6.97
C ARG A 180 -6.20 -26.27 5.97
N PRO A 181 -6.04 -26.52 4.68
CA PRO A 181 -6.79 -25.86 3.62
C PRO A 181 -8.29 -25.88 3.91
N GLN A 182 -8.92 -24.73 3.90
CA GLN A 182 -10.36 -24.58 4.08
C GLN A 182 -10.95 -23.86 2.87
N HIS A 183 -11.84 -24.54 2.17
CA HIS A 183 -12.60 -23.97 1.07
C HIS A 183 -14.00 -23.60 1.55
N ARG A 184 -14.31 -22.31 1.64
CA ARG A 184 -15.69 -21.81 1.83
C ARG A 184 -16.02 -20.83 0.73
N GLY A 185 -16.81 -21.32 -0.22
CA GLY A 185 -17.54 -20.49 -1.16
C GLY A 185 -18.91 -20.11 -0.61
N TRP A 186 -19.32 -18.91 -0.87
CA TRP A 186 -20.66 -18.33 -0.78
C TRP A 186 -21.63 -18.76 0.35
N GLY A 187 -22.03 -17.78 1.15
CA GLY A 187 -23.26 -17.80 1.93
C GLY A 187 -23.10 -18.17 3.38
N GLY A 188 -23.27 -17.18 4.24
CA GLY A 188 -23.29 -17.32 5.68
C GLY A 188 -24.17 -18.45 6.17
N SER A 189 -23.60 -19.25 6.98
CA SER A 189 -24.19 -19.77 8.21
C SER A 189 -23.18 -20.70 8.86
N ARG A 190 -22.89 -20.42 10.11
CA ARG A 190 -22.11 -21.29 10.99
C ARG A 190 -22.87 -22.60 11.16
N ARG A 191 -22.29 -23.72 10.75
CA ARG A 191 -22.55 -24.98 11.43
C ARG A 191 -21.27 -25.38 12.15
N LEU A 192 -21.28 -25.18 13.44
CA LEU A 192 -20.35 -25.82 14.34
C LEU A 192 -20.73 -27.31 14.34
N HIS A 193 -19.95 -28.14 13.71
CA HIS A 193 -20.00 -29.58 14.00
C HIS A 193 -19.08 -29.83 15.20
N HIS A 194 -19.69 -29.89 16.38
CA HIS A 194 -19.08 -30.60 17.50
C HIS A 194 -18.98 -32.07 17.12
N HIS A 195 -17.80 -32.58 16.90
CA HIS A 195 -17.53 -34.01 17.13
C HIS A 195 -17.00 -34.14 18.54
N ALA A 196 -17.90 -34.64 19.42
CA ALA A 196 -17.52 -35.27 20.65
C ALA A 196 -16.93 -36.63 20.30
N GLN A 197 -15.72 -36.89 20.71
CA GLN A 197 -15.19 -38.14 21.35
C GLN A 197 -13.84 -37.80 21.96
#